data_bead709abe5794312ea1b0bc5cdc98c6
#
_entry.id   bead709abe5794312ea1b0bc5cdc98c6
#
_cell.length_a   1.000
_cell.length_b   1.000
_cell.length_c   1.000
_cell.angle_alpha   90.00
_cell.angle_beta   90.00
_cell.angle_gamma   90.00
#
_symmetry.space_group_name_H-M   'P 1'
#
loop_
_entity.id
_entity.type
_entity.pdbx_description
1 polymer ?
#
loop_
_entity_poly.entity_id
_entity_poly.type
_entity_poly.pdbx_seq_one_letter_code
_entity_poly.pdbx_strand_id
1 'polypeptide(L)'
;FIAELYGYLPELVEYFLTMFSPAETLEFIDYSDKPRPMVVRTNTLKTRRKDLALALMKRGVSLDPLASWSKVGLKIMESPVPIGATPEYLSGHYMLQSAASMCPVLALAPEPKERVLDMSAAPGGKTSYIAQLMKNTGVVFANDLKPDRQKATVANMHRLGVKNVIACSHDGRKMPKLFEHYKFDRVLLDAPCSGLGVISRDPSCKVQRTIVDVMKTAHLQKELLLAAIDMLNHKSKTGGVMVYSTCSVSVAENEEVVNYALSKRDIKIIDTGLDFGE
;
A
#
# COMPACT_ATOMS: atom_id res chain seq x y z
N PHE A 1 31.65 -8.64 5.90
CA PHE A 1 31.14 -9.97 6.30
C PHE A 1 29.61 -10.08 6.08
N ILE A 2 28.75 -9.29 6.80
CA ILE A 2 27.28 -9.39 6.66
C ILE A 2 26.86 -9.12 5.21
N ALA A 3 27.37 -8.06 4.60
CA ALA A 3 27.07 -7.70 3.22
C ALA A 3 27.40 -8.84 2.23
N GLU A 4 28.54 -9.46 2.36
CA GLU A 4 28.95 -10.60 1.52
C GLU A 4 28.10 -11.84 1.77
N LEU A 5 27.79 -12.16 3.05
CA LEU A 5 27.02 -13.34 3.42
C LEU A 5 25.59 -13.31 2.87
N TYR A 6 24.94 -12.14 2.91
CA TYR A 6 23.55 -11.97 2.49
C TYR A 6 23.38 -11.31 1.11
N GLY A 7 24.48 -10.94 0.45
CA GLY A 7 24.48 -10.36 -0.90
C GLY A 7 23.91 -8.93 -0.95
N TYR A 8 24.21 -8.11 0.04
CA TYR A 8 23.82 -6.70 0.08
C TYR A 8 24.97 -5.80 -0.35
N LEU A 9 24.65 -4.61 -0.85
CA LEU A 9 25.64 -3.53 -0.93
C LEU A 9 26.13 -3.19 0.48
N PRO A 10 27.46 -3.04 0.70
CA PRO A 10 28.01 -2.70 2.03
C PRO A 10 27.38 -1.46 2.63
N GLU A 11 27.16 -0.40 1.84
CA GLU A 11 26.55 0.85 2.28
C GLU A 11 25.11 0.68 2.81
N LEU A 12 24.33 -0.30 2.32
CA LEU A 12 22.99 -0.60 2.86
C LEU A 12 23.09 -1.25 4.22
N VAL A 13 24.05 -2.15 4.43
CA VAL A 13 24.26 -2.76 5.76
C VAL A 13 24.74 -1.72 6.76
N GLU A 14 25.66 -0.84 6.35
CA GLU A 14 26.10 0.29 7.18
C GLU A 14 24.92 1.20 7.53
N TYR A 15 24.02 1.47 6.58
CA TYR A 15 22.81 2.25 6.82
C TYR A 15 21.87 1.56 7.83
N PHE A 16 21.65 0.26 7.72
CA PHE A 16 20.85 -0.49 8.70
C PHE A 16 21.47 -0.43 10.10
N LEU A 17 22.80 -0.49 10.20
CA LEU A 17 23.52 -0.34 11.47
C LEU A 17 23.40 1.06 12.10
N THR A 18 22.97 2.07 11.37
CA THR A 18 22.62 3.39 11.95
C THR A 18 21.25 3.40 12.62
N MET A 19 20.36 2.46 12.25
CA MET A 19 18.99 2.37 12.77
C MET A 19 18.83 1.27 13.82
N PHE A 20 19.59 0.20 13.68
CA PHE A 20 19.49 -1.01 14.50
C PHE A 20 20.85 -1.36 15.11
N SER A 21 20.83 -2.02 16.25
CA SER A 21 22.04 -2.65 16.78
C SER A 21 22.55 -3.75 15.83
N PRO A 22 23.82 -4.17 15.93
CA PRO A 22 24.35 -5.25 15.07
C PRO A 22 23.55 -6.56 15.13
N ALA A 23 23.03 -6.93 16.30
CA ALA A 23 22.21 -8.13 16.48
C ALA A 23 20.84 -7.98 15.79
N GLU A 24 20.16 -6.85 15.98
CA GLU A 24 18.89 -6.54 15.33
C GLU A 24 19.04 -6.41 13.80
N THR A 25 20.15 -5.82 13.34
CA THR A 25 20.45 -5.73 11.90
C THR A 25 20.56 -7.12 11.28
N LEU A 26 21.23 -8.05 11.96
CA LEU A 26 21.36 -9.43 11.48
C LEU A 26 20.00 -10.13 11.44
N GLU A 27 19.23 -9.98 12.49
CA GLU A 27 17.86 -10.53 12.56
C GLU A 27 16.94 -9.93 11.51
N PHE A 28 16.98 -8.62 11.30
CA PHE A 28 16.22 -7.93 10.26
C PHE A 28 16.54 -8.45 8.86
N ILE A 29 17.83 -8.59 8.54
CA ILE A 29 18.30 -9.11 7.25
C ILE A 29 17.84 -10.56 7.05
N ASP A 30 18.00 -11.40 8.08
CA ASP A 30 17.60 -12.81 8.06
C ASP A 30 16.07 -12.98 7.82
N TYR A 31 15.25 -12.16 8.49
CA TYR A 31 13.81 -12.14 8.27
C TYR A 31 13.41 -11.52 6.92
N SER A 32 14.18 -10.57 6.41
CA SER A 32 13.92 -9.94 5.11
C SER A 32 14.10 -10.91 3.94
N ASP A 33 14.89 -11.97 4.10
CA ASP A 33 15.12 -13.01 3.09
C ASP A 33 14.06 -14.12 3.15
N LYS A 34 13.32 -14.25 4.26
CA LYS A 34 12.30 -15.29 4.39
C LYS A 34 11.09 -15.02 3.51
N PRO A 35 10.58 -16.03 2.78
CA PRO A 35 9.36 -15.90 1.98
C PRO A 35 8.19 -15.45 2.86
N ARG A 36 7.46 -14.44 2.41
CA ARG A 36 6.26 -13.98 3.10
C ARG A 36 5.05 -14.84 2.73
N PRO A 37 4.13 -15.06 3.67
CA PRO A 37 2.91 -15.81 3.39
C PRO A 37 2.14 -15.18 2.24
N MET A 38 1.55 -16.02 1.39
CA MET A 38 0.59 -15.56 0.39
C MET A 38 -0.71 -15.17 1.07
N VAL A 39 -1.19 -13.98 0.80
CA VAL A 39 -2.44 -13.46 1.37
C VAL A 39 -3.35 -13.02 0.24
N VAL A 40 -4.64 -13.32 0.39
CA VAL A 40 -5.71 -12.84 -0.48
C VAL A 40 -6.69 -12.00 0.32
N ARG A 41 -7.13 -10.89 -0.27
CA ARG A 41 -8.20 -10.05 0.25
C ARG A 41 -9.50 -10.42 -0.44
N THR A 42 -10.48 -10.89 0.32
CA THR A 42 -11.84 -11.13 -0.17
C THR A 42 -12.47 -9.82 -0.69
N ASN A 43 -13.04 -9.87 -1.86
CA ASN A 43 -13.82 -8.76 -2.41
C ASN A 43 -15.28 -8.83 -1.93
N THR A 44 -15.61 -8.04 -0.93
CA THR A 44 -16.95 -8.04 -0.32
C THR A 44 -18.03 -7.39 -1.20
N LEU A 45 -17.65 -6.80 -2.34
CA LEU A 45 -18.61 -6.39 -3.37
C LEU A 45 -19.24 -7.60 -4.10
N LYS A 46 -18.58 -8.76 -4.07
CA LYS A 46 -19.00 -9.96 -4.82
C LYS A 46 -19.25 -11.19 -3.96
N THR A 47 -18.55 -11.33 -2.84
CA THR A 47 -18.63 -12.56 -2.03
C THR A 47 -18.31 -12.29 -0.55
N ARG A 48 -18.62 -13.23 0.32
CA ARG A 48 -18.25 -13.20 1.74
C ARG A 48 -16.97 -14.00 1.97
N ARG A 49 -16.17 -13.64 2.97
CA ARG A 49 -14.93 -14.36 3.30
C ARG A 49 -15.15 -15.85 3.53
N LYS A 50 -16.23 -16.23 4.24
CA LYS A 50 -16.58 -17.63 4.50
C LYS A 50 -16.87 -18.40 3.22
N ASP A 51 -17.63 -17.80 2.31
CA ASP A 51 -18.02 -18.44 1.05
C ASP A 51 -16.81 -18.62 0.12
N LEU A 52 -15.95 -17.61 0.05
CA LEU A 52 -14.67 -17.69 -0.67
C LEU A 52 -13.77 -18.78 -0.08
N ALA A 53 -13.63 -18.82 1.25
CA ALA A 53 -12.81 -19.84 1.92
C ALA A 53 -13.29 -21.25 1.57
N LEU A 54 -14.59 -21.51 1.66
CA LEU A 54 -15.18 -22.80 1.30
C LEU A 54 -14.97 -23.15 -0.19
N ALA A 55 -15.06 -22.17 -1.09
CA ALA A 55 -14.82 -22.39 -2.51
C ALA A 55 -13.36 -22.78 -2.80
N LEU A 56 -12.40 -22.10 -2.15
CA LEU A 56 -10.98 -22.40 -2.29
C LEU A 56 -10.62 -23.75 -1.65
N MET A 57 -11.17 -24.08 -0.47
CA MET A 57 -10.98 -25.39 0.18
C MET A 57 -11.48 -26.53 -0.69
N LYS A 58 -12.60 -26.39 -1.41
CA LYS A 58 -13.09 -27.38 -2.38
C LYS A 58 -12.11 -27.63 -3.53
N ARG A 59 -11.18 -26.71 -3.79
CA ARG A 59 -10.08 -26.86 -4.76
C ARG A 59 -8.81 -27.45 -4.14
N GLY A 60 -8.86 -27.87 -2.89
CA GLY A 60 -7.70 -28.39 -2.16
C GLY A 60 -6.78 -27.34 -1.57
N VAL A 61 -7.17 -26.06 -1.56
CA VAL A 61 -6.37 -24.99 -0.96
C VAL A 61 -6.48 -25.05 0.56
N SER A 62 -5.35 -25.14 1.25
CA SER A 62 -5.25 -24.98 2.70
C SER A 62 -5.11 -23.50 3.02
N LEU A 63 -5.96 -22.97 3.87
CA LEU A 63 -6.01 -21.55 4.20
C LEU A 63 -6.58 -21.30 5.60
N ASP A 64 -6.15 -20.18 6.19
CA ASP A 64 -6.61 -19.67 7.48
C ASP A 64 -7.10 -18.22 7.37
N PRO A 65 -7.95 -17.75 8.31
CA PRO A 65 -8.17 -16.33 8.51
C PRO A 65 -6.83 -15.62 8.76
N LEU A 66 -6.64 -14.46 8.13
CA LEU A 66 -5.35 -13.75 8.20
C LEU A 66 -4.98 -13.38 9.64
N ALA A 67 -5.88 -12.70 10.33
CA ALA A 67 -5.70 -12.26 11.72
C ALA A 67 -7.05 -11.72 12.25
N SER A 68 -7.13 -11.47 13.57
CA SER A 68 -8.33 -10.93 14.24
C SER A 68 -8.74 -9.55 13.71
N TRP A 69 -7.77 -8.69 13.39
CA TRP A 69 -8.01 -7.35 12.84
C TRP A 69 -8.56 -7.36 11.41
N SER A 70 -8.34 -8.42 10.63
CA SER A 70 -8.75 -8.47 9.22
C SER A 70 -10.03 -9.27 9.03
N LYS A 71 -11.12 -8.60 8.71
CA LYS A 71 -12.42 -9.22 8.38
C LYS A 71 -12.46 -9.83 6.97
N VAL A 72 -11.49 -9.52 6.11
CA VAL A 72 -11.51 -9.88 4.67
C VAL A 72 -10.30 -10.70 4.23
N GLY A 73 -9.24 -10.75 5.04
CA GLY A 73 -8.00 -11.44 4.71
C GLY A 73 -8.07 -12.95 4.93
N LEU A 74 -7.47 -13.70 4.00
CA LEU A 74 -7.20 -15.13 4.12
C LEU A 74 -5.71 -15.36 3.84
N LYS A 75 -5.06 -16.13 4.70
CA LYS A 75 -3.67 -16.58 4.54
C LYS A 75 -3.68 -17.94 3.87
N ILE A 76 -3.01 -18.06 2.74
CA ILE A 76 -2.86 -19.31 2.01
C ILE A 76 -1.64 -20.05 2.60
N MET A 77 -1.88 -21.25 3.08
CA MET A 77 -0.84 -22.12 3.62
C MET A 77 -0.26 -22.99 2.52
N GLU A 78 -1.13 -23.71 1.79
CA GLU A 78 -0.75 -24.57 0.68
C GLU A 78 -1.80 -24.50 -0.42
N SER A 79 -1.38 -24.63 -1.66
CA SER A 79 -2.30 -24.66 -2.79
C SER A 79 -1.78 -25.57 -3.91
N PRO A 80 -2.55 -26.59 -4.32
CA PRO A 80 -2.22 -27.42 -5.46
C PRO A 80 -2.49 -26.71 -6.80
N VAL A 81 -3.16 -25.55 -6.77
CA VAL A 81 -3.52 -24.76 -7.95
C VAL A 81 -2.94 -23.36 -7.85
N PRO A 82 -2.57 -22.73 -8.98
CA PRO A 82 -2.12 -21.33 -8.99
C PRO A 82 -3.23 -20.40 -8.50
N ILE A 83 -3.04 -19.75 -7.35
CA ILE A 83 -4.04 -18.86 -6.73
C ILE A 83 -4.42 -17.68 -7.65
N GLY A 84 -3.49 -17.20 -8.48
CA GLY A 84 -3.78 -16.13 -9.45
C GLY A 84 -4.54 -16.58 -10.71
N ALA A 85 -4.89 -17.86 -10.83
CA ALA A 85 -5.56 -18.44 -12.01
C ALA A 85 -6.85 -19.21 -11.69
N THR A 86 -7.31 -19.17 -10.44
CA THR A 86 -8.57 -19.82 -10.07
C THR A 86 -9.77 -19.11 -10.71
N PRO A 87 -10.88 -19.81 -10.99
CA PRO A 87 -12.12 -19.18 -11.45
C PRO A 87 -12.60 -18.07 -10.51
N GLU A 88 -12.42 -18.22 -9.20
CA GLU A 88 -12.76 -17.20 -8.20
C GLU A 88 -11.89 -15.95 -8.35
N TYR A 89 -10.59 -16.10 -8.68
CA TYR A 89 -9.74 -14.97 -9.00
C TYR A 89 -10.19 -14.26 -10.27
N LEU A 90 -10.39 -15.00 -11.34
CA LEU A 90 -10.83 -14.49 -12.64
C LEU A 90 -12.19 -13.78 -12.53
N SER A 91 -13.10 -14.32 -11.71
CA SER A 91 -14.40 -13.70 -11.42
C SER A 91 -14.33 -12.52 -10.46
N GLY A 92 -13.14 -12.19 -9.95
CA GLY A 92 -12.91 -11.05 -9.08
C GLY A 92 -13.44 -11.19 -7.65
N HIS A 93 -13.53 -12.43 -7.13
CA HIS A 93 -13.94 -12.68 -5.75
C HIS A 93 -12.86 -12.30 -4.75
N TYR A 94 -11.61 -12.16 -5.19
CA TYR A 94 -10.50 -11.71 -4.35
C TYR A 94 -9.40 -10.98 -5.13
N MET A 95 -8.56 -10.32 -4.37
CA MET A 95 -7.31 -9.68 -4.82
C MET A 95 -6.13 -10.28 -4.06
N LEU A 96 -5.04 -10.58 -4.78
CA LEU A 96 -3.74 -10.92 -4.17
C LEU A 96 -3.17 -9.64 -3.55
N GLN A 97 -3.10 -9.60 -2.23
CA GLN A 97 -2.63 -8.42 -1.50
C GLN A 97 -2.03 -8.83 -0.15
N SER A 98 -0.83 -8.35 0.15
CA SER A 98 -0.22 -8.63 1.46
C SER A 98 -1.00 -8.00 2.61
N ALA A 99 -0.84 -8.57 3.80
CA ALA A 99 -1.44 -8.06 5.02
C ALA A 99 -1.10 -6.57 5.24
N ALA A 100 0.18 -6.24 5.23
CA ALA A 100 0.65 -4.87 5.42
C ALA A 100 0.06 -3.87 4.40
N SER A 101 -0.18 -4.29 3.14
CA SER A 101 -0.80 -3.41 2.14
C SER A 101 -2.29 -3.12 2.37
N MET A 102 -2.94 -3.81 3.32
CA MET A 102 -4.31 -3.50 3.73
C MET A 102 -4.35 -2.40 4.80
N CYS A 103 -3.32 -2.30 5.63
CA CYS A 103 -3.26 -1.39 6.77
C CYS A 103 -3.45 0.10 6.39
N PRO A 104 -2.80 0.64 5.35
CA PRO A 104 -3.00 2.03 4.97
C PRO A 104 -4.45 2.38 4.61
N VAL A 105 -5.18 1.43 4.02
CA VAL A 105 -6.60 1.64 3.68
C VAL A 105 -7.50 1.53 4.91
N LEU A 106 -7.15 0.66 5.86
CA LEU A 106 -7.86 0.57 7.16
C LEU A 106 -7.64 1.84 7.98
N ALA A 107 -6.40 2.33 8.07
CA ALA A 107 -6.08 3.60 8.73
C ALA A 107 -6.77 4.80 8.04
N LEU A 108 -6.87 4.79 6.71
CA LEU A 108 -7.60 5.81 5.96
C LEU A 108 -9.10 5.81 6.30
N ALA A 109 -9.66 4.64 6.60
CA ALA A 109 -11.07 4.42 6.98
C ALA A 109 -12.09 5.15 6.05
N PRO A 110 -12.05 4.93 4.72
CA PRO A 110 -12.91 5.65 3.79
C PRO A 110 -14.39 5.30 4.02
N GLU A 111 -15.26 6.33 4.00
CA GLU A 111 -16.68 6.19 4.20
C GLU A 111 -17.49 6.25 2.89
N PRO A 112 -18.69 5.64 2.86
CA PRO A 112 -19.58 5.76 1.71
C PRO A 112 -19.87 7.22 1.34
N LYS A 113 -19.93 7.49 0.01
CA LYS A 113 -20.22 8.80 -0.60
C LYS A 113 -19.10 9.83 -0.52
N GLU A 114 -17.97 9.54 0.11
CA GLU A 114 -16.79 10.41 0.10
C GLU A 114 -16.13 10.54 -1.27
N ARG A 115 -15.31 11.56 -1.41
CA ARG A 115 -14.36 11.75 -2.50
C ARG A 115 -12.98 11.39 -1.99
N VAL A 116 -12.41 10.33 -2.52
CA VAL A 116 -11.11 9.81 -2.09
C VAL A 116 -10.11 9.90 -3.23
N LEU A 117 -8.88 10.29 -2.91
CA LEU A 117 -7.75 10.28 -3.84
C LEU A 117 -6.75 9.21 -3.42
N ASP A 118 -6.40 8.32 -4.35
CA ASP A 118 -5.25 7.42 -4.27
C ASP A 118 -4.18 7.95 -5.24
N MET A 119 -3.11 8.55 -4.70
CA MET A 119 -2.13 9.30 -5.49
C MET A 119 -1.14 8.43 -6.26
N SER A 120 -0.98 7.16 -5.88
CA SER A 120 -0.03 6.20 -6.48
C SER A 120 -0.70 4.83 -6.60
N ALA A 121 -1.80 4.79 -7.37
CA ALA A 121 -2.80 3.74 -7.33
C ALA A 121 -2.34 2.37 -7.86
N ALA A 122 -1.43 2.35 -8.84
CA ALA A 122 -1.10 1.12 -9.54
C ALA A 122 -0.38 0.09 -8.66
N PRO A 123 -0.80 -1.18 -8.75
CA PRO A 123 -1.73 -1.81 -9.70
C PRO A 123 -3.21 -1.87 -9.25
N GLY A 124 -3.64 -1.03 -8.29
CA GLY A 124 -5.04 -0.93 -7.88
C GLY A 124 -5.45 -1.76 -6.66
N GLY A 125 -4.48 -2.34 -5.94
CA GLY A 125 -4.77 -3.13 -4.75
C GLY A 125 -5.41 -2.31 -3.63
N LYS A 126 -4.84 -1.15 -3.30
CA LYS A 126 -5.37 -0.22 -2.29
C LYS A 126 -6.61 0.50 -2.80
N THR A 127 -6.59 1.00 -4.05
CA THR A 127 -7.75 1.61 -4.72
C THR A 127 -9.00 0.74 -4.67
N SER A 128 -8.88 -0.55 -5.04
CA SER A 128 -10.01 -1.47 -5.00
C SER A 128 -10.50 -1.76 -3.58
N TYR A 129 -9.63 -1.67 -2.58
CA TYR A 129 -10.04 -1.82 -1.19
C TYR A 129 -10.78 -0.59 -0.68
N ILE A 130 -10.34 0.60 -1.04
CA ILE A 130 -11.07 1.86 -0.80
C ILE A 130 -12.49 1.76 -1.38
N ALA A 131 -12.61 1.43 -2.67
CA ALA A 131 -13.91 1.28 -3.34
C ALA A 131 -14.81 0.22 -2.69
N GLN A 132 -14.21 -0.88 -2.19
CA GLN A 132 -14.90 -1.93 -1.46
C GLN A 132 -15.49 -1.40 -0.13
N LEU A 133 -14.71 -0.67 0.66
CA LEU A 133 -15.17 -0.07 1.93
C LEU A 133 -16.25 0.98 1.68
N MET A 134 -16.12 1.76 0.63
CA MET A 134 -17.12 2.74 0.17
C MET A 134 -18.35 2.08 -0.48
N LYS A 135 -18.39 0.75 -0.63
CA LYS A 135 -19.52 0.00 -1.25
C LYS A 135 -19.88 0.50 -2.65
N ASN A 136 -18.90 0.83 -3.47
CA ASN A 136 -19.09 1.45 -4.80
C ASN A 136 -19.90 2.77 -4.78
N THR A 137 -19.88 3.51 -3.71
CA THR A 137 -20.52 4.84 -3.60
C THR A 137 -19.48 5.95 -3.57
N GLY A 138 -19.90 7.20 -3.75
CA GLY A 138 -18.95 8.30 -3.85
C GLY A 138 -18.05 8.18 -5.07
N VAL A 139 -16.82 8.69 -4.99
CA VAL A 139 -15.86 8.63 -6.09
C VAL A 139 -14.43 8.43 -5.56
N VAL A 140 -13.67 7.57 -6.23
CA VAL A 140 -12.24 7.36 -5.98
C VAL A 140 -11.45 7.81 -7.21
N PHE A 141 -10.60 8.80 -7.05
CA PHE A 141 -9.62 9.15 -8.07
C PHE A 141 -8.38 8.30 -7.86
N ALA A 142 -8.06 7.48 -8.85
CA ALA A 142 -6.91 6.58 -8.86
C ALA A 142 -5.86 7.16 -9.80
N ASN A 143 -4.85 7.81 -9.25
CA ASN A 143 -3.76 8.39 -10.03
C ASN A 143 -2.52 7.50 -10.02
N ASP A 144 -1.83 7.42 -11.12
CA ASP A 144 -0.45 6.91 -11.17
C ASP A 144 0.33 7.69 -12.24
N LEU A 145 1.61 7.97 -11.96
CA LEU A 145 2.45 8.75 -12.89
C LEU A 145 2.59 8.05 -14.26
N LYS A 146 2.64 6.71 -14.28
CA LYS A 146 2.92 5.92 -15.48
C LYS A 146 1.61 5.36 -16.08
N PRO A 147 1.21 5.82 -17.29
CA PRO A 147 -0.01 5.32 -17.95
C PRO A 147 -0.03 3.80 -18.14
N ASP A 148 1.12 3.18 -18.41
CA ASP A 148 1.19 1.73 -18.59
C ASP A 148 0.88 0.96 -17.31
N ARG A 149 1.30 1.46 -16.15
CA ARG A 149 0.93 0.88 -14.86
C ARG A 149 -0.56 1.07 -14.57
N GLN A 150 -1.14 2.17 -15.02
CA GLN A 150 -2.56 2.47 -14.84
C GLN A 150 -3.47 1.48 -15.59
N LYS A 151 -3.01 0.89 -16.70
CA LYS A 151 -3.73 -0.19 -17.40
C LYS A 151 -4.04 -1.37 -16.48
N ALA A 152 -3.09 -1.74 -15.61
CA ALA A 152 -3.29 -2.82 -14.63
C ALA A 152 -4.33 -2.43 -13.56
N THR A 153 -4.34 -1.17 -13.12
CA THR A 153 -5.36 -0.64 -12.21
C THR A 153 -6.75 -0.78 -12.83
N VAL A 154 -6.94 -0.29 -14.06
CA VAL A 154 -8.22 -0.35 -14.76
C VAL A 154 -8.69 -1.80 -14.95
N ALA A 155 -7.80 -2.70 -15.39
CA ALA A 155 -8.12 -4.12 -15.54
C ALA A 155 -8.57 -4.76 -14.22
N ASN A 156 -7.89 -4.44 -13.10
CA ASN A 156 -8.29 -4.92 -11.78
C ASN A 156 -9.63 -4.32 -11.33
N MET A 157 -9.91 -3.04 -11.59
CA MET A 157 -11.22 -2.45 -11.27
C MET A 157 -12.35 -3.19 -12.00
N HIS A 158 -12.19 -3.45 -13.30
CA HIS A 158 -13.17 -4.22 -14.09
C HIS A 158 -13.37 -5.63 -13.54
N ARG A 159 -12.27 -6.37 -13.30
CA ARG A 159 -12.30 -7.72 -12.76
C ARG A 159 -13.00 -7.79 -11.41
N LEU A 160 -12.71 -6.84 -10.51
CA LEU A 160 -13.28 -6.79 -9.18
C LEU A 160 -14.70 -6.20 -9.12
N GLY A 161 -15.22 -5.64 -10.22
CA GLY A 161 -16.55 -5.03 -10.26
C GLY A 161 -16.62 -3.69 -9.53
N VAL A 162 -15.52 -2.96 -9.51
CA VAL A 162 -15.48 -1.60 -8.99
C VAL A 162 -16.09 -0.64 -10.01
N LYS A 163 -16.98 0.26 -9.56
CA LYS A 163 -17.78 1.13 -10.43
C LYS A 163 -17.58 2.63 -10.18
N ASN A 164 -16.96 3.00 -9.08
CA ASN A 164 -16.84 4.38 -8.60
C ASN A 164 -15.40 4.92 -8.69
N VAL A 165 -14.57 4.40 -9.60
CA VAL A 165 -13.18 4.81 -9.78
C VAL A 165 -13.01 5.60 -11.08
N ILE A 166 -12.31 6.72 -10.99
CA ILE A 166 -11.81 7.52 -12.12
C ILE A 166 -10.30 7.34 -12.16
N ALA A 167 -9.80 6.67 -13.20
CA ALA A 167 -8.37 6.46 -13.40
C ALA A 167 -7.77 7.65 -14.15
N CYS A 168 -6.67 8.20 -13.63
CA CYS A 168 -5.93 9.29 -14.27
C CYS A 168 -4.42 9.08 -14.17
N SER A 169 -3.65 9.77 -15.02
CA SER A 169 -2.19 9.63 -15.04
C SER A 169 -1.55 11.02 -15.08
N HIS A 170 -1.22 11.49 -13.88
CA HIS A 170 -0.58 12.80 -13.67
C HIS A 170 0.56 12.69 -12.67
N ASP A 171 1.51 13.62 -12.77
CA ASP A 171 2.48 13.83 -11.72
C ASP A 171 1.76 14.32 -10.45
N GLY A 172 1.82 13.52 -9.37
CA GLY A 172 1.15 13.81 -8.11
C GLY A 172 1.47 15.20 -7.55
N ARG A 173 2.70 15.69 -7.77
CA ARG A 173 3.14 17.03 -7.35
C ARG A 173 2.39 18.16 -8.04
N LYS A 174 1.85 17.91 -9.23
CA LYS A 174 1.10 18.91 -10.03
C LYS A 174 -0.40 18.88 -9.77
N MET A 175 -0.90 17.87 -9.05
CA MET A 175 -2.34 17.71 -8.80
C MET A 175 -2.99 18.90 -8.09
N PRO A 176 -2.37 19.56 -7.10
CA PRO A 176 -2.98 20.74 -6.46
C PRO A 176 -3.31 21.86 -7.45
N LYS A 177 -2.48 22.05 -8.48
CA LYS A 177 -2.70 23.02 -9.55
C LYS A 177 -3.75 22.53 -10.55
N LEU A 178 -3.77 21.24 -10.88
CA LEU A 178 -4.74 20.65 -11.83
C LEU A 178 -6.16 20.61 -11.26
N PHE A 179 -6.28 20.41 -9.94
CA PHE A 179 -7.55 20.27 -9.22
C PHE A 179 -7.79 21.44 -8.25
N GLU A 180 -7.45 22.66 -8.65
CA GLU A 180 -7.44 23.84 -7.79
C GLU A 180 -8.70 24.00 -6.92
N HIS A 181 -9.87 23.77 -7.50
CA HIS A 181 -11.18 23.91 -6.84
C HIS A 181 -11.79 22.57 -6.40
N TYR A 182 -11.10 21.46 -6.64
CA TYR A 182 -11.61 20.12 -6.31
C TYR A 182 -10.77 19.50 -5.21
N LYS A 183 -11.37 19.31 -4.05
CA LYS A 183 -10.70 18.76 -2.86
C LYS A 183 -11.33 17.43 -2.48
N PHE A 184 -10.53 16.59 -1.79
CA PHE A 184 -10.89 15.25 -1.39
C PHE A 184 -11.14 15.15 0.11
N ASP A 185 -12.10 14.34 0.49
CA ASP A 185 -12.39 14.08 1.89
C ASP A 185 -11.27 13.24 2.52
N ARG A 186 -10.70 12.31 1.73
CA ARG A 186 -9.53 11.51 2.15
C ARG A 186 -8.50 11.40 1.03
N VAL A 187 -7.24 11.32 1.42
CA VAL A 187 -6.11 11.13 0.48
C VAL A 187 -5.24 9.97 0.98
N LEU A 188 -4.97 9.03 0.09
CA LEU A 188 -3.95 8.00 0.28
C LEU A 188 -2.72 8.35 -0.55
N LEU A 189 -1.58 8.45 0.10
CA LEU A 189 -0.28 8.49 -0.56
C LEU A 189 0.53 7.24 -0.15
N ASP A 190 0.34 6.15 -0.92
CA ASP A 190 1.25 5.00 -0.86
C ASP A 190 2.46 5.32 -1.73
N ALA A 191 3.43 5.98 -1.12
CA ALA A 191 4.47 6.68 -1.85
C ALA A 191 5.45 5.75 -2.57
N PRO A 192 5.95 6.14 -3.76
CA PRO A 192 7.09 5.46 -4.36
C PRO A 192 8.26 5.49 -3.37
N CYS A 193 8.91 4.35 -3.15
CA CYS A 193 9.95 4.20 -2.15
C CYS A 193 11.06 3.26 -2.63
N SER A 194 12.14 3.15 -1.85
CA SER A 194 13.28 2.27 -2.13
C SER A 194 12.90 0.78 -2.15
N GLY A 195 11.85 0.39 -1.42
CA GLY A 195 11.42 -1.00 -1.31
C GLY A 195 12.21 -1.82 -0.28
N LEU A 196 13.01 -1.20 0.57
CA LEU A 196 13.85 -1.88 1.56
C LEU A 196 13.07 -2.69 2.61
N GLY A 197 11.76 -2.52 2.70
CA GLY A 197 10.89 -3.34 3.55
C GLY A 197 10.25 -4.54 2.84
N VAL A 198 10.52 -4.76 1.53
CA VAL A 198 9.90 -5.84 0.75
C VAL A 198 10.92 -6.68 -0.04
N ILE A 199 12.14 -6.76 0.44
CA ILE A 199 13.29 -7.44 -0.19
C ILE A 199 12.98 -8.89 -0.54
N SER A 200 12.24 -9.62 0.30
CA SER A 200 11.83 -10.99 -0.03
C SER A 200 10.99 -11.13 -1.30
N ARG A 201 10.41 -10.04 -1.81
CA ARG A 201 9.64 -10.01 -3.06
C ARG A 201 10.45 -9.50 -4.24
N ASP A 202 11.37 -8.59 -3.96
CA ASP A 202 12.27 -8.00 -4.94
C ASP A 202 13.71 -8.02 -4.38
N PRO A 203 14.41 -9.16 -4.47
CA PRO A 203 15.79 -9.29 -4.00
C PRO A 203 16.77 -8.37 -4.72
N SER A 204 16.40 -7.84 -5.89
CA SER A 204 17.25 -6.89 -6.63
C SER A 204 17.54 -5.61 -5.84
N CYS A 205 16.65 -5.25 -4.89
CA CYS A 205 16.86 -4.11 -4.00
C CYS A 205 18.17 -4.18 -3.22
N LYS A 206 18.66 -5.40 -2.89
CA LYS A 206 19.94 -5.61 -2.17
C LYS A 206 21.15 -5.01 -2.87
N VAL A 207 21.14 -5.04 -4.20
CA VAL A 207 22.30 -4.68 -5.05
C VAL A 207 22.03 -3.51 -6.00
N GLN A 208 20.77 -3.12 -6.19
CA GLN A 208 20.39 -2.04 -7.12
C GLN A 208 20.02 -0.74 -6.40
N ARG A 209 19.81 -0.76 -5.09
CA ARG A 209 19.45 0.42 -4.31
C ARG A 209 20.66 0.96 -3.56
N THR A 210 21.08 2.16 -3.92
CA THR A 210 22.13 2.91 -3.21
C THR A 210 21.50 3.84 -2.16
N ILE A 211 22.29 4.31 -1.20
CA ILE A 211 21.82 5.33 -0.23
C ILE A 211 21.44 6.62 -0.96
N VAL A 212 22.14 6.95 -2.06
CA VAL A 212 21.79 8.10 -2.89
C VAL A 212 20.38 7.95 -3.50
N ASP A 213 19.97 6.74 -3.89
CA ASP A 213 18.62 6.48 -4.39
C ASP A 213 17.57 6.62 -3.29
N VAL A 214 17.86 6.14 -2.07
CA VAL A 214 17.00 6.35 -0.89
C VAL A 214 16.76 7.83 -0.64
N MET A 215 17.82 8.64 -0.63
CA MET A 215 17.73 10.09 -0.39
C MET A 215 16.98 10.84 -1.51
N LYS A 216 17.19 10.46 -2.78
CA LYS A 216 16.42 11.00 -3.91
C LYS A 216 14.94 10.67 -3.80
N THR A 217 14.62 9.45 -3.41
CA THR A 217 13.23 9.01 -3.22
C THR A 217 12.59 9.73 -2.06
N ALA A 218 13.30 9.91 -0.93
CA ALA A 218 12.83 10.69 0.22
C ALA A 218 12.52 12.15 -0.16
N HIS A 219 13.35 12.75 -1.01
CA HIS A 219 13.07 14.11 -1.52
C HIS A 219 11.78 14.16 -2.34
N LEU A 220 11.58 13.22 -3.26
CA LEU A 220 10.34 13.11 -4.04
C LEU A 220 9.12 12.89 -3.13
N GLN A 221 9.26 12.08 -2.10
CA GLN A 221 8.19 11.81 -1.13
C GLN A 221 7.79 13.08 -0.36
N LYS A 222 8.75 13.92 0.02
CA LYS A 222 8.49 15.24 0.65
C LYS A 222 7.62 16.12 -0.26
N GLU A 223 7.94 16.19 -1.55
CA GLU A 223 7.15 16.96 -2.53
C GLU A 223 5.73 16.38 -2.70
N LEU A 224 5.63 15.04 -2.84
CA LEU A 224 4.35 14.35 -2.99
C LEU A 224 3.47 14.50 -1.75
N LEU A 225 4.05 14.42 -0.55
CA LEU A 225 3.32 14.54 0.71
C LEU A 225 2.73 15.94 0.87
N LEU A 226 3.49 17.00 0.56
CA LEU A 226 2.95 18.36 0.57
C LEU A 226 1.80 18.51 -0.43
N ALA A 227 1.96 17.97 -1.65
CA ALA A 227 0.89 18.00 -2.64
C ALA A 227 -0.36 17.24 -2.17
N ALA A 228 -0.18 16.08 -1.52
CA ALA A 228 -1.27 15.30 -0.95
C ALA A 228 -2.06 16.08 0.11
N ILE A 229 -1.35 16.77 1.01
CA ILE A 229 -1.96 17.62 2.03
C ILE A 229 -2.76 18.76 1.39
N ASP A 230 -2.19 19.41 0.35
CA ASP A 230 -2.83 20.50 -0.35
C ASP A 230 -4.10 20.06 -1.12
N MET A 231 -4.30 18.76 -1.35
CA MET A 231 -5.51 18.19 -1.96
C MET A 231 -6.65 17.92 -0.96
N LEU A 232 -6.38 17.97 0.34
CA LEU A 232 -7.39 17.70 1.37
C LEU A 232 -8.45 18.78 1.46
N ASN A 233 -9.68 18.36 1.70
CA ASN A 233 -10.79 19.21 2.09
C ASN A 233 -10.80 19.38 3.62
N HIS A 234 -10.16 20.41 4.13
CA HIS A 234 -10.14 20.73 5.56
C HIS A 234 -11.53 21.03 6.15
N LYS A 235 -12.55 21.28 5.31
CA LYS A 235 -13.94 21.52 5.71
C LYS A 235 -14.82 20.26 5.56
N SER A 236 -14.22 19.11 5.27
CA SER A 236 -14.96 17.85 5.15
C SER A 236 -15.60 17.51 6.51
N LYS A 237 -16.87 17.06 6.46
CA LYS A 237 -17.61 16.65 7.67
C LYS A 237 -17.21 15.24 8.16
N THR A 238 -16.70 14.40 7.27
CA THR A 238 -16.39 13.00 7.54
C THR A 238 -14.91 12.69 7.42
N GLY A 239 -14.15 13.52 6.71
CA GLY A 239 -12.74 13.31 6.37
C GLY A 239 -11.84 14.47 6.78
N GLY A 240 -11.04 14.97 5.83
CA GLY A 240 -9.94 15.87 6.12
C GLY A 240 -8.71 15.11 6.61
N VAL A 241 -8.64 13.82 6.29
CA VAL A 241 -7.62 12.88 6.75
C VAL A 241 -6.83 12.36 5.56
N MET A 242 -5.53 12.19 5.74
CA MET A 242 -4.70 11.48 4.79
C MET A 242 -3.89 10.39 5.49
N VAL A 243 -3.50 9.38 4.71
CA VAL A 243 -2.55 8.37 5.12
C VAL A 243 -1.34 8.43 4.20
N TYR A 244 -0.17 8.52 4.80
CA TYR A 244 1.12 8.32 4.17
C TYR A 244 1.62 6.92 4.47
N SER A 245 2.05 6.18 3.47
CA SER A 245 2.64 4.86 3.64
C SER A 245 3.76 4.60 2.65
N THR A 246 4.72 3.78 3.04
CA THR A 246 5.79 3.28 2.17
C THR A 246 5.96 1.77 2.38
N CYS A 247 6.71 1.13 1.49
CA CYS A 247 7.23 -0.21 1.69
C CYS A 247 8.74 -0.18 2.04
N SER A 248 9.22 0.91 2.62
CA SER A 248 10.58 1.09 3.10
C SER A 248 10.65 1.01 4.63
N VAL A 249 11.81 0.65 5.14
CA VAL A 249 12.15 0.72 6.59
C VAL A 249 13.03 1.92 6.90
N SER A 250 13.38 2.72 5.90
CA SER A 250 14.27 3.86 6.02
C SER A 250 13.61 5.01 6.79
N VAL A 251 14.24 5.51 7.83
CA VAL A 251 13.83 6.72 8.56
C VAL A 251 13.74 7.93 7.61
N ALA A 252 14.68 8.01 6.65
CA ALA A 252 14.69 9.10 5.67
C ALA A 252 13.45 9.13 4.76
N GLU A 253 12.83 7.97 4.51
CA GLU A 253 11.63 7.82 3.68
C GLU A 253 10.32 7.80 4.48
N ASN A 254 10.37 7.75 5.80
CA ASN A 254 9.22 7.68 6.70
C ASN A 254 9.17 8.88 7.63
N GLU A 255 9.82 8.80 8.79
CA GLU A 255 9.72 9.79 9.87
C GLU A 255 10.22 11.17 9.42
N GLU A 256 11.33 11.24 8.68
CA GLU A 256 11.87 12.52 8.19
C GLU A 256 10.96 13.19 7.14
N VAL A 257 10.27 12.40 6.32
CA VAL A 257 9.29 12.93 5.35
C VAL A 257 8.10 13.53 6.08
N VAL A 258 7.60 12.85 7.11
CA VAL A 258 6.48 13.32 7.94
C VAL A 258 6.89 14.57 8.73
N ASN A 259 8.06 14.56 9.37
CA ASN A 259 8.60 15.72 10.11
C ASN A 259 8.77 16.94 9.20
N TYR A 260 9.22 16.73 7.96
CA TYR A 260 9.29 17.79 6.98
C TYR A 260 7.91 18.40 6.68
N ALA A 261 6.89 17.56 6.49
CA ALA A 261 5.54 18.05 6.21
C ALA A 261 4.94 18.81 7.40
N LEU A 262 5.15 18.34 8.64
CA LEU A 262 4.76 19.03 9.87
C LEU A 262 5.39 20.44 9.98
N SER A 263 6.62 20.60 9.48
CA SER A 263 7.29 21.91 9.46
C SER A 263 6.77 22.88 8.38
N LYS A 264 6.02 22.38 7.38
CA LYS A 264 5.59 23.12 6.19
C LYS A 264 4.09 23.34 6.09
N ARG A 265 3.28 22.58 6.82
CA ARG A 265 1.81 22.65 6.77
C ARG A 265 1.24 22.59 8.19
N ASP A 266 0.11 23.26 8.37
CA ASP A 266 -0.67 23.19 9.61
C ASP A 266 -1.49 21.89 9.62
N ILE A 267 -0.85 20.84 10.08
CA ILE A 267 -1.38 19.48 10.21
C ILE A 267 -0.99 18.88 11.55
N LYS A 268 -1.69 17.85 11.96
CA LYS A 268 -1.35 17.05 13.15
C LYS A 268 -1.39 15.56 12.81
N ILE A 269 -0.51 14.80 13.44
CA ILE A 269 -0.57 13.34 13.43
C ILE A 269 -1.75 12.92 14.32
N ILE A 270 -2.52 11.97 13.83
CA ILE A 270 -3.60 11.32 14.58
C ILE A 270 -3.34 9.81 14.65
N ASP A 271 -3.92 9.17 15.66
CA ASP A 271 -3.87 7.73 15.80
C ASP A 271 -4.45 7.04 14.57
N THR A 272 -3.83 5.97 14.13
CA THR A 272 -4.27 5.18 12.97
C THR A 272 -5.53 4.35 13.26
N GLY A 273 -5.86 4.14 14.53
CA GLY A 273 -6.94 3.24 14.96
C GLY A 273 -6.64 1.76 14.70
N LEU A 274 -5.38 1.41 14.48
CA LEU A 274 -4.94 0.03 14.29
C LEU A 274 -4.38 -0.50 15.62
N ASP A 275 -5.02 -1.54 16.17
CA ASP A 275 -4.64 -2.14 17.47
C ASP A 275 -3.38 -3.03 17.37
N PHE A 276 -2.58 -2.88 16.32
CA PHE A 276 -1.39 -3.69 16.05
C PHE A 276 -0.36 -2.84 15.29
N GLY A 277 0.90 -3.07 15.59
CA GLY A 277 2.03 -2.31 15.07
C GLY A 277 2.25 -1.03 15.88
N GLU A 278 3.37 -0.95 16.54
CA GLU A 278 3.90 0.26 17.18
C GLU A 278 4.70 1.07 16.16
#